data_0c0056c5ea7397bca535c5ae89635279
#
_entry.id   0c0056c5ea7397bca535c5ae89635279
#
_cell.length_a   1.000
_cell.length_b   1.000
_cell.length_c   1.000
_cell.angle_alpha   90.00
_cell.angle_beta   90.00
_cell.angle_gamma   90.00
#
_symmetry.space_group_name_H-M   'P 1'
#
loop_
_entity.id
_entity.type
_entity.pdbx_description
1 polymer ?
#
loop_
_entity_poly.entity_id
_entity_poly.type
_entity_poly.pdbx_seq_one_letter_code
_entity_poly.pdbx_strand_id
1 'polypeptide(L)'
;FIAYVGIFLEKNSTTKQSLIDLENIPFVTVAHITTGKFNIFCKVRARDTKHAKDIIFMIDDIQGVLRTETMISLEESINDKKRLMHRIFNEL
;
A
#
# COMPACT_ATOMS: atom_id res chain seq x y z
N PHE A 1 7.17 9.53 -7.02
CA PHE A 1 5.70 9.41 -7.18
C PHE A 1 5.17 8.32 -6.25
N ILE A 2 4.29 8.69 -5.35
CA ILE A 2 3.76 7.78 -4.33
C ILE A 2 2.26 7.61 -4.52
N ALA A 3 1.83 6.34 -4.52
CA ALA A 3 0.42 5.98 -4.53
C ALA A 3 0.12 5.06 -3.34
N TYR A 4 -1.07 5.18 -2.80
CA TYR A 4 -1.60 4.27 -1.80
C TYR A 4 -2.71 3.45 -2.43
N VAL A 5 -2.70 2.16 -2.21
CA VAL A 5 -3.64 1.24 -2.84
C VAL A 5 -4.36 0.43 -1.77
N GLY A 6 -5.66 0.60 -1.70
CA GLY A 6 -6.53 -0.25 -0.90
C GLY A 6 -6.96 -1.44 -1.72
N ILE A 7 -6.77 -2.64 -1.19
CA ILE A 7 -7.05 -3.89 -1.88
C ILE A 7 -8.22 -4.60 -1.22
N PHE A 8 -9.23 -4.93 -2.04
CA PHE A 8 -10.37 -5.74 -1.64
C PHE A 8 -10.15 -7.15 -2.15
N LEU A 9 -10.18 -8.12 -1.25
CA LEU A 9 -10.03 -9.53 -1.61
C LEU A 9 -11.37 -10.21 -1.79
N GLU A 10 -11.39 -11.21 -2.65
CA GLU A 10 -12.54 -12.09 -2.79
C GLU A 10 -12.75 -12.88 -1.49
N LYS A 11 -14.00 -13.23 -1.23
CA LYS A 11 -14.42 -13.86 0.02
C LYS A 11 -13.67 -15.16 0.34
N ASN A 12 -13.31 -15.92 -0.68
CA ASN A 12 -12.66 -17.22 -0.54
C ASN A 12 -11.13 -17.16 -0.68
N SER A 13 -10.55 -15.98 -0.87
CA SER A 13 -9.12 -15.86 -1.00
C SER A 13 -8.44 -15.72 0.35
N THR A 14 -7.16 -16.11 0.41
CA THR A 14 -6.37 -15.98 1.63
C THR A 14 -5.52 -14.73 1.59
N THR A 15 -5.61 -13.92 2.64
CA THR A 15 -4.80 -12.71 2.78
C THR A 15 -3.31 -13.03 2.73
N LYS A 16 -2.91 -14.16 3.35
CA LYS A 16 -1.51 -14.58 3.40
C LYS A 16 -0.92 -14.80 2.01
N GLN A 17 -1.64 -15.47 1.11
CA GLN A 17 -1.17 -15.70 -0.25
C GLN A 17 -1.07 -14.40 -1.04
N SER A 18 -2.04 -13.51 -0.87
CA SER A 18 -2.03 -12.20 -1.52
C SER A 18 -0.84 -11.35 -1.07
N LEU A 19 -0.46 -11.41 0.21
CA LEU A 19 0.73 -10.72 0.70
C LEU A 19 2.01 -11.27 0.09
N ILE A 20 2.11 -12.59 -0.07
CA ILE A 20 3.26 -13.22 -0.73
C ILE A 20 3.37 -12.71 -2.16
N ASP A 21 2.27 -12.66 -2.88
CA ASP A 21 2.24 -12.17 -4.25
C ASP A 21 2.62 -10.68 -4.34
N LEU A 22 2.18 -9.87 -3.38
CA LEU A 22 2.58 -8.47 -3.29
C LEU A 22 4.08 -8.30 -3.05
N GLU A 23 4.69 -9.17 -2.23
CA GLU A 23 6.13 -9.14 -1.97
C GLU A 23 6.96 -9.32 -3.24
N ASN A 24 6.41 -9.97 -4.26
CA ASN A 24 7.07 -10.16 -5.55
C ASN A 24 6.98 -8.94 -6.46
N ILE A 25 6.27 -7.88 -6.05
CA ILE A 25 6.23 -6.62 -6.77
C ILE A 25 7.18 -5.64 -6.07
N PRO A 26 8.38 -5.38 -6.64
CA PRO A 26 9.42 -4.64 -5.93
C PRO A 26 9.08 -3.18 -5.63
N PHE A 27 8.10 -2.62 -6.34
CA PHE A 27 7.68 -1.24 -6.16
C PHE A 27 6.64 -1.05 -5.06
N VAL A 28 6.11 -2.14 -4.50
CA VAL A 28 5.30 -2.12 -3.29
C VAL A 28 6.25 -2.07 -2.10
N THR A 29 6.29 -0.95 -1.41
CA THR A 29 7.28 -0.71 -0.36
C THR A 29 6.76 -0.99 1.04
N VAL A 30 5.45 -0.89 1.24
CA VAL A 30 4.79 -1.15 2.52
C VAL A 30 3.45 -1.82 2.23
N ALA A 31 3.09 -2.82 3.02
CA ALA A 31 1.76 -3.43 2.98
C ALA A 31 1.31 -3.75 4.39
N HIS A 32 0.06 -3.41 4.68
CA HIS A 32 -0.58 -3.70 5.96
C HIS A 32 -1.85 -4.49 5.75
N ILE A 33 -2.08 -5.48 6.61
CA ILE A 33 -3.40 -6.07 6.77
C ILE A 33 -4.19 -5.13 7.66
N THR A 34 -5.37 -4.70 7.21
CA THR A 34 -6.15 -3.70 7.92
C THR A 34 -7.50 -4.21 8.36
N THR A 35 -8.03 -3.61 9.40
CA THR A 35 -9.45 -3.73 9.74
C THR A 35 -10.21 -2.65 8.98
N GLY A 36 -11.49 -2.88 8.72
CA GLY A 36 -12.33 -1.89 8.07
C GLY A 36 -12.54 -2.16 6.59
N LYS A 37 -12.53 -1.10 5.79
CA LYS A 37 -12.98 -1.15 4.40
C LYS A 37 -12.10 -2.03 3.50
N PHE A 38 -10.77 -1.90 3.63
CA PHE A 38 -9.83 -2.66 2.81
C PHE A 38 -9.33 -3.88 3.55
N ASN A 39 -9.04 -4.96 2.82
CA ASN A 39 -8.36 -6.12 3.40
C ASN A 39 -6.87 -5.85 3.55
N ILE A 40 -6.27 -5.20 2.57
CA ILE A 40 -4.86 -4.83 2.55
C ILE A 40 -4.76 -3.37 2.13
N PHE A 41 -3.85 -2.65 2.75
CA PHE A 41 -3.50 -1.29 2.37
C PHE A 41 -2.01 -1.22 2.11
N CYS A 42 -1.62 -0.77 0.91
CA CYS A 42 -0.21 -0.75 0.55
C CYS A 42 0.23 0.60 -0.01
N LYS A 43 1.54 0.81 0.04
CA LYS A 43 2.23 1.97 -0.51
C LYS A 43 3.07 1.54 -1.69
N VAL A 44 2.95 2.28 -2.78
CA VAL A 44 3.67 2.03 -4.03
C VAL A 44 4.55 3.23 -4.32
N ARG A 45 5.83 2.98 -4.62
CA ARG A 45 6.74 3.99 -5.15
C ARG A 45 6.92 3.75 -6.63
N ALA A 46 6.53 4.73 -7.44
CA ALA A 46 6.65 4.68 -8.88
C ALA A 46 7.52 5.81 -9.38
N ARG A 47 8.04 5.65 -10.60
CA ARG A 47 8.84 6.69 -11.26
C ARG A 47 7.97 7.85 -11.75
N ASP A 48 6.78 7.52 -12.23
CA ASP A 48 5.83 8.47 -12.79
C ASP A 48 4.43 7.86 -12.79
N THR A 49 3.45 8.58 -13.33
CA THR A 49 2.06 8.15 -13.40
C THR A 49 1.89 6.88 -14.22
N LYS A 50 2.58 6.77 -15.35
CA LYS A 50 2.50 5.59 -16.22
C LYS A 50 3.02 4.36 -15.50
N HIS A 51 4.14 4.48 -14.82
CA HIS A 51 4.71 3.39 -14.03
C HIS A 51 3.79 2.96 -12.90
N ALA A 52 3.17 3.94 -12.20
CA ALA A 52 2.19 3.66 -11.16
C ALA A 52 1.00 2.86 -11.71
N LYS A 53 0.51 3.20 -12.89
CA LYS A 53 -0.56 2.47 -13.56
C LYS A 53 -0.17 1.02 -13.84
N ASP A 54 1.04 0.79 -14.32
CA ASP A 54 1.54 -0.55 -14.60
C ASP A 54 1.61 -1.40 -13.32
N ILE A 55 2.07 -0.79 -12.22
CA ILE A 55 2.15 -1.47 -10.92
C ILE A 55 0.74 -1.81 -10.40
N ILE A 56 -0.20 -0.90 -10.54
CA ILE A 56 -1.59 -1.13 -10.12
C ILE A 56 -2.21 -2.29 -10.91
N PHE A 57 -1.93 -2.37 -12.20
CA PHE A 57 -2.38 -3.50 -13.02
C PHE A 57 -1.75 -4.82 -12.56
N MET A 58 -0.48 -4.82 -12.16
CA MET A 58 0.14 -6.01 -11.57
C MET A 58 -0.57 -6.44 -10.29
N ILE A 59 -0.97 -5.48 -9.45
CA ILE A 59 -1.72 -5.77 -8.23
C ILE A 59 -3.10 -6.31 -8.55
N ASP A 60 -3.80 -5.72 -9.52
CA ASP A 60 -5.12 -6.19 -9.95
C ASP A 60 -5.09 -7.61 -10.50
N ASP A 61 -3.97 -8.04 -11.08
CA ASP A 61 -3.79 -9.38 -11.64
C ASP A 61 -3.50 -10.44 -10.57
N ILE A 62 -3.25 -10.06 -9.33
CA ILE A 62 -3.03 -11.02 -8.24
C ILE A 62 -4.31 -11.83 -8.02
N GLN A 63 -4.16 -13.16 -7.99
CA GLN A 63 -5.29 -14.05 -7.75
C GLN A 63 -5.94 -13.75 -6.41
N GLY A 64 -7.26 -13.60 -6.41
CA GLY A 64 -8.02 -13.29 -5.20
C GLY A 64 -8.28 -11.81 -4.98
N VAL A 65 -7.67 -10.93 -5.77
CA VAL A 65 -7.97 -9.51 -5.70
C VAL A 65 -9.27 -9.24 -6.43
N LEU A 66 -10.26 -8.73 -5.71
CA LEU A 66 -11.56 -8.38 -6.26
C LEU A 66 -11.50 -7.04 -7.00
N ARG A 67 -10.92 -6.05 -6.34
CA ARG A 67 -10.73 -4.70 -6.87
C ARG A 67 -9.74 -3.92 -6.02
N THR A 68 -9.28 -2.80 -6.54
CA THR A 68 -8.40 -1.88 -5.84
C THR A 68 -8.96 -0.46 -5.88
N GLU A 69 -8.62 0.32 -4.87
CA GLU A 69 -8.85 1.77 -4.86
C GLU A 69 -7.50 2.45 -4.68
N THR A 70 -7.18 3.37 -5.57
CA THR A 70 -5.89 4.05 -5.57
C THR A 70 -6.03 5.50 -5.17
N MET A 71 -5.15 5.94 -4.27
CA MET A 71 -5.01 7.33 -3.89
C MET A 71 -3.61 7.80 -4.25
N ILE A 72 -3.51 8.92 -4.94
CA ILE A 72 -2.22 9.48 -5.32
C ILE A 72 -1.82 10.51 -4.26
N SER A 73 -0.59 10.40 -3.76
CA SER A 73 -0.03 11.41 -2.89
C SER A 73 0.35 12.64 -3.71
N LEU A 74 -0.35 13.74 -3.48
CA LEU A 74 -0.08 15.01 -4.18
C LEU A 74 1.11 15.72 -3.57
N GLU A 75 1.25 15.62 -2.25
CA GLU A 75 2.30 16.29 -1.51
C GLU A 75 2.56 15.54 -0.21
N GLU A 76 3.82 15.26 0.08
CA GLU A 76 4.23 14.73 1.37
C GLU A 76 4.62 15.89 2.28
N SER A 77 3.73 16.26 3.20
CA SER A 77 3.93 17.45 4.04
C SER A 77 4.67 17.14 5.33
N ILE A 78 4.60 15.90 5.81
CA ILE A 78 5.32 15.45 7.00
C ILE A 78 5.88 14.06 6.74
N ASN A 79 7.18 13.92 6.90
CA ASN A 79 7.88 12.64 6.88
C ASN A 79 9.07 12.75 7.82
N ASP A 80 8.80 12.75 9.13
CA ASP A 80 9.82 12.94 10.13
C ASP A 80 9.64 11.95 11.28
N LYS A 81 10.29 10.82 11.18
CA LYS A 81 10.28 9.79 12.23
C LYS A 81 10.93 10.29 13.51
N LYS A 82 11.95 11.14 13.40
CA LYS A 82 12.63 11.74 14.56
C LYS A 82 11.71 12.67 15.32
N ARG A 83 10.82 13.38 14.59
CA ARG A 83 9.83 14.27 15.20
C ARG A 83 8.91 13.51 16.14
N LEU A 84 8.40 12.37 15.72
CA LEU A 84 7.54 11.54 16.57
C LEU A 84 8.29 11.04 17.79
N MET A 85 9.50 10.52 17.61
CA MET A 85 10.35 10.05 18.71
C MET A 85 10.66 11.16 19.70
N HIS A 86 11.00 12.34 19.21
CA HIS A 86 11.29 13.51 20.04
C HIS A 86 10.08 13.90 20.88
N ARG A 87 8.89 13.91 20.31
CA ARG A 87 7.66 14.23 21.05
C ARG A 87 7.37 13.20 22.14
N ILE A 88 7.55 11.92 21.85
CA ILE A 88 7.34 10.87 22.84
C ILE A 88 8.28 11.06 24.03
N PHE A 89 9.56 11.31 23.78
CA PHE A 89 10.54 11.52 24.86
C PHE A 89 10.26 12.79 25.65
N ASN A 90 9.76 13.83 25.03
CA ASN A 90 9.45 15.09 25.74
C ASN A 90 8.17 14.98 26.59
N GLU A 91 7.28 14.07 26.27
CA GLU A 91 6.04 13.85 27.03
C GLU A 91 6.22 12.89 28.20
N LEU A 92 7.35 12.21 28.26
CA LEU A 92 7.71 11.33 29.38
C LEU A 92 8.32 12.12 30.53
#